data_4c510030ebb7e29b99054a2b94c7a006
#
_entry.id   4c510030ebb7e29b99054a2b94c7a006
#
_cell.length_a   1.000
_cell.length_b   1.000
_cell.length_c   1.000
_cell.angle_alpha   90.00
_cell.angle_beta   90.00
_cell.angle_gamma   90.00
#
_symmetry.space_group_name_H-M   'P 1'
#
loop_
_entity.id
_entity.type
_entity.pdbx_description
1 polymer ?
#
loop_
_entity_poly.entity_id
_entity_poly.type
_entity_poly.pdbx_seq_one_letter_code
_entity_poly.pdbx_strand_id
1 'polypeptide(L)'
;FKMVVIDPKTFEECPKLVDSLKGRRPVIINLEKLETEVARKIFDFLSGATYALNGNVQKVANNIFIFAPENVDIASNTEDKGGFDFNNNKSPWR
;
A
#
# COMPACT_ATOMS: atom_id res chain seq x y z
N PHE A 1 1.52 3.87 18.12
CA PHE A 1 1.35 3.20 16.85
C PHE A 1 -0.07 3.39 16.33
N LYS A 2 -0.18 4.05 15.22
CA LYS A 2 -1.47 4.32 14.62
C LYS A 2 -1.52 3.80 13.20
N MET A 3 -2.67 3.29 12.82
CA MET A 3 -2.90 2.81 11.48
C MET A 3 -3.98 3.66 10.85
N VAL A 4 -3.74 4.10 9.63
CA VAL A 4 -4.67 4.94 8.91
C VAL A 4 -5.41 4.08 7.89
N VAL A 5 -6.74 4.14 7.91
CA VAL A 5 -7.56 3.38 6.97
C VAL A 5 -8.23 4.36 6.04
N ILE A 6 -7.98 4.23 4.76
CA ILE A 6 -8.38 5.23 3.77
C ILE A 6 -9.12 4.60 2.60
N ASP A 7 -10.14 5.30 2.15
CA ASP A 7 -10.89 5.01 0.94
C ASP A 7 -10.59 6.16 -0.04
N PRO A 8 -9.46 6.16 -0.71
CA PRO A 8 -9.13 7.31 -1.54
C PRO A 8 -10.08 7.40 -2.72
N LYS A 9 -10.39 8.61 -3.10
CA LYS A 9 -11.28 8.84 -4.23
C LYS A 9 -10.53 9.34 -5.45
N THR A 10 -9.40 9.98 -5.24
CA THR A 10 -8.60 10.51 -6.33
C THR A 10 -7.14 10.31 -6.05
N PHE A 11 -6.37 10.39 -7.12
CA PHE A 11 -4.92 10.26 -7.00
C PHE A 11 -4.32 11.40 -6.20
N GLU A 12 -4.98 12.54 -6.19
CA GLU A 12 -4.45 13.72 -5.49
C GLU A 12 -4.36 13.53 -3.98
N GLU A 13 -4.99 12.51 -3.45
CA GLU A 13 -4.90 12.24 -2.02
C GLU A 13 -3.62 11.52 -1.65
N CYS A 14 -2.88 11.01 -2.63
CA CYS A 14 -1.71 10.18 -2.35
C CYS A 14 -0.59 10.87 -1.58
N PRO A 15 -0.27 12.14 -1.85
CA PRO A 15 0.81 12.76 -1.07
C PRO A 15 0.55 12.74 0.44
N LYS A 16 -0.70 12.90 0.86
CA LYS A 16 -1.01 12.83 2.27
C LYS A 16 -0.77 11.45 2.84
N LEU A 17 -1.01 10.43 2.03
CA LEU A 17 -0.80 9.07 2.47
C LEU A 17 0.69 8.79 2.59
N VAL A 18 1.49 9.34 1.69
CA VAL A 18 2.93 9.21 1.80
C VAL A 18 3.43 9.90 3.06
N ASP A 19 2.84 11.04 3.42
CA ASP A 19 3.22 11.71 4.65
C ASP A 19 2.98 10.82 5.86
N SER A 20 1.89 10.05 5.86
CA SER A 20 1.65 9.10 6.93
C SER A 20 2.74 8.03 6.99
N LEU A 21 3.14 7.54 5.83
CA LEU A 21 4.20 6.54 5.77
C LEU A 21 5.53 7.10 6.26
N LYS A 22 5.82 8.35 5.90
CA LYS A 22 7.03 9.00 6.38
C LYS A 22 6.99 9.18 7.89
N GLY A 23 5.80 9.31 8.46
CA GLY A 23 5.62 9.40 9.89
C GLY A 23 5.55 8.06 10.58
N ARG A 24 5.90 6.99 9.87
CA ARG A 24 5.94 5.62 10.39
C ARG A 24 4.56 5.09 10.76
N ARG A 25 3.55 5.49 10.02
CA ARG A 25 2.21 4.98 10.23
C ARG A 25 1.80 4.14 9.04
N PRO A 26 1.45 2.88 9.27
CA PRO A 26 0.94 2.06 8.18
C PRO A 26 -0.38 2.61 7.65
N VAL A 27 -0.62 2.37 6.39
CA VAL A 27 -1.82 2.87 5.72
C VAL A 27 -2.52 1.70 5.06
N ILE A 28 -3.79 1.53 5.36
CA ILE A 28 -4.60 0.53 4.68
C ILE A 28 -5.44 1.26 3.64
N ILE A 29 -5.32 0.82 2.40
CA ILE A 29 -5.98 1.48 1.27
C ILE A 29 -6.99 0.53 0.66
N ASN A 30 -8.21 0.98 0.56
CA ASN A 30 -9.28 0.24 -0.10
C ASN A 30 -9.49 0.85 -1.48
N LEU A 31 -9.19 0.08 -2.52
CA LEU A 31 -9.29 0.55 -3.89
C LEU A 31 -10.50 -0.04 -4.62
N GLU A 32 -11.40 -0.68 -3.89
CA GLU A 32 -12.48 -1.41 -4.52
C GLU A 32 -13.42 -0.54 -5.34
N LYS A 33 -13.60 0.69 -4.92
CA LYS A 33 -14.58 1.56 -5.55
C LYS A 33 -14.04 2.38 -6.70
N LEU A 34 -12.77 2.19 -7.02
CA LEU A 34 -12.12 3.00 -8.03
C LEU A 34 -12.08 2.26 -9.35
N GLU A 35 -12.05 3.04 -10.43
CA GLU A 35 -11.79 2.46 -11.73
C GLU A 35 -10.38 1.87 -11.73
N THR A 36 -10.22 0.83 -12.54
CA THR A 36 -8.98 0.08 -12.55
C THR A 36 -7.76 0.96 -12.79
N GLU A 37 -7.87 1.91 -13.71
CA GLU A 37 -6.73 2.75 -14.04
C GLU A 37 -6.34 3.66 -12.89
N VAL A 38 -7.34 4.20 -12.20
CA VAL A 38 -7.07 5.06 -11.05
C VAL A 38 -6.50 4.24 -9.91
N ALA A 39 -7.07 3.07 -9.67
CA ALA A 39 -6.60 2.19 -8.62
C ALA A 39 -5.15 1.80 -8.86
N ARG A 40 -4.80 1.47 -10.10
CA ARG A 40 -3.43 1.10 -10.43
C ARG A 40 -2.46 2.24 -10.20
N LYS A 41 -2.86 3.45 -10.60
CA LYS A 41 -2.01 4.62 -10.41
C LYS A 41 -1.70 4.84 -8.94
N ILE A 42 -2.73 4.76 -8.12
CA ILE A 42 -2.57 4.95 -6.68
C ILE A 42 -1.69 3.85 -6.11
N PHE A 43 -1.96 2.61 -6.49
CA PHE A 43 -1.18 1.49 -6.00
C PHE A 43 0.29 1.63 -6.39
N ASP A 44 0.56 1.95 -7.64
CA ASP A 44 1.93 2.04 -8.11
C ASP A 44 2.67 3.18 -7.42
N PHE A 45 2.01 4.31 -7.25
CA PHE A 45 2.63 5.45 -6.59
C PHE A 45 2.98 5.12 -5.14
N LEU A 46 2.02 4.55 -4.42
CA LEU A 46 2.24 4.24 -3.01
C LEU A 46 3.23 3.11 -2.83
N SER A 47 3.24 2.17 -3.76
CA SER A 47 4.22 1.07 -3.70
C SER A 47 5.63 1.62 -3.87
N GLY A 48 5.82 2.52 -4.84
CA GLY A 48 7.12 3.12 -5.03
C GLY A 48 7.57 3.92 -3.83
N ALA A 49 6.66 4.70 -3.26
CA ALA A 49 6.99 5.47 -2.06
C ALA A 49 7.34 4.57 -0.90
N THR A 50 6.59 3.49 -0.73
CA THR A 50 6.84 2.54 0.35
C THR A 50 8.19 1.87 0.18
N TYR A 51 8.49 1.50 -1.05
CA TYR A 51 9.79 0.89 -1.35
C TYR A 51 10.92 1.85 -1.01
N ALA A 52 10.76 3.11 -1.37
CA ALA A 52 11.79 4.11 -1.10
C ALA A 52 11.99 4.33 0.39
N LEU A 53 10.97 4.06 1.18
CA LEU A 53 11.05 4.18 2.63
C LEU A 53 11.44 2.85 3.30
N ASN A 54 11.89 1.89 2.51
CA ASN A 54 12.31 0.57 3.00
C ASN A 54 11.16 -0.17 3.68
N GLY A 55 9.97 0.07 3.22
CA GLY A 55 8.81 -0.60 3.76
C GLY A 55 8.36 -1.76 2.92
N ASN A 56 7.15 -2.21 3.15
CA ASN A 56 6.60 -3.29 2.38
C ASN A 56 5.11 -3.11 2.18
N VAL A 57 4.58 -3.85 1.23
CA VAL A 57 3.18 -3.79 0.84
C VAL A 57 2.61 -5.19 0.94
N GLN A 58 1.42 -5.32 1.52
CA GLN A 58 0.75 -6.60 1.59
C GLN A 58 -0.69 -6.45 1.15
N LYS A 59 -1.16 -7.43 0.42
CA LYS A 59 -2.55 -7.48 0.01
C LYS A 59 -3.33 -8.19 1.11
N VAL A 60 -4.35 -7.54 1.64
CA VAL A 60 -5.15 -8.13 2.71
C VAL A 60 -6.48 -8.63 2.21
N ALA A 61 -6.93 -8.15 1.07
CA ALA A 61 -8.15 -8.62 0.43
C ALA A 61 -8.12 -8.12 -1.00
N ASN A 62 -9.11 -8.48 -1.81
CA ASN A 62 -9.20 -7.96 -3.17
C ASN A 62 -9.20 -6.44 -3.13
N ASN A 63 -8.25 -5.86 -3.83
CA ASN A 63 -8.14 -4.40 -3.95
C ASN A 63 -7.98 -3.68 -2.63
N ILE A 64 -7.57 -4.39 -1.57
CA ILE A 64 -7.28 -3.77 -0.30
C ILE A 64 -5.86 -4.13 0.10
N PHE A 65 -5.06 -3.10 0.34
CA PHE A 65 -3.62 -3.28 0.59
C PHE A 65 -3.21 -2.53 1.83
N ILE A 66 -2.19 -3.07 2.50
CA ILE A 66 -1.58 -2.36 3.60
C ILE A 66 -0.16 -1.99 3.18
N PHE A 67 0.16 -0.71 3.35
CA PHE A 67 1.47 -0.17 3.06
C PHE A 67 2.14 0.16 4.38
N ALA A 68 3.28 -0.44 4.64
CA ALA A 68 3.94 -0.29 5.93
C ALA A 68 5.34 0.28 5.74
N PRO A 69 5.67 1.32 6.48
CA PRO A 69 7.02 1.89 6.38
C PRO A 69 8.03 1.03 7.11
N GLU A 70 9.29 1.45 7.02
CA GLU A 70 10.38 0.75 7.67
C GLU A 70 10.14 0.65 9.17
N ASN A 71 10.52 -0.46 9.75
CA ASN A 71 10.44 -0.69 11.19
C ASN A 71 9.02 -0.82 11.73
N VAL A 72 8.07 -1.00 10.85
CA VAL A 72 6.74 -1.35 11.27
C VAL A 72 6.52 -2.78 10.84
N ASP A 73 6.41 -3.64 11.84
CA ASP A 73 6.26 -5.06 11.58
C ASP A 73 4.79 -5.40 11.57
N ILE A 74 4.31 -5.79 10.42
CA ILE A 74 2.94 -6.25 10.33
C ILE A 74 2.98 -7.74 10.55
N ALA A 75 2.64 -8.14 11.74
CA ALA A 75 2.63 -9.55 12.05
C ALA A 75 1.69 -10.22 11.08
N SER A 76 2.22 -11.10 10.31
CA SER A 76 1.43 -11.76 9.30
C SER A 76 1.70 -13.24 9.38
N ASN A 77 0.68 -13.98 9.66
CA ASN A 77 0.79 -15.41 9.66
C ASN A 77 0.63 -15.97 8.28
N THR A 78 0.36 -15.13 7.35
CA THR A 78 0.18 -15.58 5.98
C THR A 78 1.48 -15.64 5.24
N GLU A 79 2.51 -15.19 5.86
CA GLU A 79 3.81 -15.17 5.26
C GLU A 79 3.77 -14.38 3.97
N ASP A 80 3.99 -15.02 2.88
CA ASP A 80 4.09 -14.31 1.63
C ASP A 80 2.80 -14.26 0.85
N LYS A 81 1.73 -14.69 1.42
CA LYS A 81 0.56 -14.94 0.61
C LYS A 81 -0.08 -13.72 0.03
N GLY A 82 0.03 -12.61 0.56
CA GLY A 82 -0.52 -11.42 -0.02
C GLY A 82 0.50 -10.39 -0.35
N GLY A 83 1.75 -10.74 -0.20
CA GLY A 83 2.79 -9.76 -0.35
C GLY A 83 3.06 -9.39 -1.78
N PHE A 84 3.38 -8.14 -2.00
CA PHE A 84 3.84 -7.68 -3.28
C PHE A 84 5.35 -7.82 -3.33
N ASP A 85 5.85 -8.51 -4.33
CA ASP A 85 7.27 -8.77 -4.44
C ASP A 85 7.91 -7.75 -5.35
N PHE A 86 8.58 -6.78 -4.77
CA PHE A 86 9.26 -5.76 -5.55
C PHE A 86 10.35 -6.35 -6.44
N ASN A 87 10.95 -7.44 -6.00
CA ASN A 87 12.04 -8.03 -6.76
C ASN A 87 11.56 -8.70 -8.03
N ASN A 88 10.38 -9.25 -8.01
CA ASN A 88 9.79 -9.85 -9.20
C ASN A 88 9.12 -8.82 -10.07
N ASN A 89 8.94 -7.65 -9.56
CA ASN A 89 8.38 -6.56 -10.33
C ASN A 89 7.02 -6.91 -10.90
N LYS A 90 6.26 -7.68 -10.16
CA LYS A 90 4.93 -8.07 -10.59
C LYS A 90 3.88 -7.24 -9.89
N SER A 91 2.95 -6.77 -10.68
CA SER A 91 1.87 -5.97 -10.16
C SER A 91 0.64 -6.86 -10.01
N PRO A 92 -0.18 -6.62 -9.00
CA PRO A 92 -1.43 -7.38 -8.87
C PRO A 92 -2.41 -7.11 -10.00
N TRP A 93 -2.09 -6.19 -10.88
CA TRP A 93 -2.97 -5.85 -11.99
C TRP A 93 -2.65 -6.62 -13.26
N ARG A 94 -1.67 -7.49 -13.24
CA ARG A 94 -1.22 -8.23 -14.41
C ARG A 94 -1.56 -9.68 -14.34
#